data_4e9f2d50cec145d1fb781d9dde8ae5b1
#
_entry.id   4e9f2d50cec145d1fb781d9dde8ae5b1
#
_cell.length_a   1.000
_cell.length_b   1.000
_cell.length_c   1.000
_cell.angle_alpha   90.00
_cell.angle_beta   90.00
_cell.angle_gamma   90.00
#
_symmetry.space_group_name_H-M   'P 1'
#
loop_
_entity.id
_entity.type
_entity.pdbx_description
1 polymer ?
#
loop_
_entity_poly.entity_id
_entity_poly.type
_entity_poly.pdbx_seq_one_letter_code
_entity_poly.pdbx_strand_id
1 'polypeptide(L)'
;DTGPWYRFVRKKDRPFSIGRLSAFAGNAGVLLRAYVYARLLGREGMPRVAEYATLNANYLAAQLRKRGFTLAYPERRASHEFIVTVAPQKKANGITALDFSKSLLDHGIHAPTNYFPLLVPECLLIEPTETESKDTLDRFVVVMKMLLDKSASNPDWMKGAPYTTPVRRLDDVKAAKELDLAYVPPSRAA
;
A
#
# COMPACT_ATOMS: atom_id res chain seq x y z
N ASP A 1 -31.52 18.54 25.67
CA ASP A 1 -30.65 18.07 24.59
C ASP A 1 -29.19 18.07 25.04
N THR A 2 -28.70 16.93 25.51
CA THR A 2 -27.32 16.72 25.97
C THR A 2 -26.46 16.02 24.91
N GLY A 3 -26.80 16.13 23.64
CA GLY A 3 -26.05 15.55 22.53
C GLY A 3 -24.77 16.35 22.21
N PRO A 4 -23.82 15.76 21.46
CA PRO A 4 -22.61 16.47 21.05
C PRO A 4 -22.98 17.66 20.15
N TRP A 5 -22.47 18.82 20.49
CA TRP A 5 -22.70 20.05 19.74
C TRP A 5 -21.61 20.23 18.69
N TYR A 6 -22.01 20.32 17.43
CA TYR A 6 -21.11 20.63 16.32
C TYR A 6 -21.32 22.08 15.87
N ARG A 7 -20.23 22.84 15.78
CA ARG A 7 -20.23 24.20 15.25
C ARG A 7 -19.04 24.43 14.35
N PHE A 8 -19.20 25.37 13.42
CA PHE A 8 -18.06 25.80 12.63
C PHE A 8 -17.05 26.53 13.50
N VAL A 9 -15.79 26.07 13.46
CA VAL A 9 -14.66 26.69 14.14
C VAL A 9 -14.30 27.99 13.41
N ARG A 10 -14.29 29.12 14.12
CA ARG A 10 -13.93 30.44 13.62
C ARG A 10 -12.54 30.84 14.10
N LYS A 11 -11.94 31.89 13.48
CA LYS A 11 -10.61 32.41 13.86
C LYS A 11 -10.49 32.68 15.38
N LYS A 12 -11.52 33.26 15.99
CA LYS A 12 -11.56 33.53 17.45
C LYS A 12 -11.47 32.27 18.33
N ASP A 13 -11.87 31.12 17.80
CA ASP A 13 -11.85 29.84 18.53
C ASP A 13 -10.47 29.17 18.47
N ARG A 14 -9.55 29.70 17.67
CA ARG A 14 -8.19 29.19 17.46
C ARG A 14 -7.17 30.31 17.41
N PRO A 15 -6.82 30.94 18.54
CA PRO A 15 -5.97 32.13 18.58
C PRO A 15 -4.55 31.89 18.05
N PHE A 16 -4.06 30.64 18.13
CA PHE A 16 -2.72 30.26 17.64
C PHE A 16 -2.71 29.69 16.22
N SER A 17 -3.83 29.75 15.50
CA SER A 17 -3.90 29.30 14.12
C SER A 17 -3.17 30.27 13.19
N ILE A 18 -2.36 29.71 12.27
CA ILE A 18 -1.71 30.48 11.18
C ILE A 18 -2.70 30.95 10.10
N GLY A 19 -3.96 30.54 10.17
CA GLY A 19 -5.00 30.87 9.20
C GLY A 19 -5.33 29.71 8.25
N ARG A 20 -5.87 30.04 7.09
CA ARG A 20 -6.24 29.08 6.06
C ARG A 20 -5.01 28.74 5.21
N LEU A 21 -4.81 27.45 4.94
CA LEU A 21 -3.76 26.96 4.04
C LEU A 21 -4.21 26.87 2.59
N SER A 22 -5.52 26.81 2.34
CA SER A 22 -6.08 26.76 0.98
C SER A 22 -7.08 27.87 0.76
N ALA A 23 -7.23 28.28 -0.51
CA ALA A 23 -8.30 29.19 -0.92
C ALA A 23 -9.68 28.56 -0.74
N PHE A 24 -10.69 29.38 -0.50
CA PHE A 24 -12.09 28.97 -0.30
C PHE A 24 -12.26 27.91 0.80
N ALA A 25 -13.10 26.90 0.55
CA ALA A 25 -13.40 25.82 1.48
C ALA A 25 -12.66 24.51 1.12
N GLY A 26 -11.80 24.51 0.12
CA GLY A 26 -11.06 23.35 -0.39
C GLY A 26 -11.45 23.00 -1.83
N ASN A 27 -11.08 21.79 -2.26
CA ASN A 27 -11.37 21.31 -3.61
C ASN A 27 -12.80 20.75 -3.69
N ALA A 28 -13.67 21.41 -4.47
CA ALA A 28 -15.06 21.01 -4.60
C ALA A 28 -15.25 19.58 -5.15
N GLY A 29 -14.42 19.16 -6.10
CA GLY A 29 -14.47 17.80 -6.66
C GLY A 29 -14.14 16.73 -5.61
N VAL A 30 -13.15 16.97 -4.77
CA VAL A 30 -12.79 16.06 -3.67
C VAL A 30 -13.91 16.01 -2.62
N LEU A 31 -14.49 17.14 -2.27
CA LEU A 31 -15.61 17.22 -1.33
C LEU A 31 -16.86 16.48 -1.88
N LEU A 32 -17.14 16.60 -3.18
CA LEU A 32 -18.23 15.86 -3.83
C LEU A 32 -18.00 14.35 -3.75
N ARG A 33 -16.79 13.86 -4.01
CA ARG A 33 -16.45 12.45 -3.85
C ARG A 33 -16.68 11.98 -2.41
N ALA A 34 -16.20 12.73 -1.43
CA ALA A 34 -16.39 12.41 -0.01
C ALA A 34 -17.88 12.38 0.35
N TYR A 35 -18.68 13.31 -0.17
CA TYR A 35 -20.12 13.34 0.05
C TYR A 35 -20.80 12.08 -0.52
N VAL A 36 -20.49 11.71 -1.78
CA VAL A 36 -21.05 10.51 -2.41
C VAL A 36 -20.68 9.26 -1.63
N TYR A 37 -19.41 9.13 -1.23
CA TYR A 37 -18.92 8.02 -0.41
C TYR A 37 -19.65 7.91 0.92
N ALA A 38 -19.77 9.01 1.65
CA ALA A 38 -20.49 9.05 2.92
C ALA A 38 -21.99 8.70 2.76
N ARG A 39 -22.61 9.17 1.67
CA ARG A 39 -24.02 8.85 1.37
C ARG A 39 -24.22 7.40 1.00
N LEU A 40 -23.29 6.81 0.26
CA LEU A 40 -23.32 5.40 -0.14
C LEU A 40 -23.22 4.47 1.07
N LEU A 41 -22.29 4.73 1.97
CA LEU A 41 -22.04 3.89 3.13
C LEU A 41 -23.08 4.13 4.25
N GLY A 42 -23.46 5.38 4.43
CA GLY A 42 -24.37 5.77 5.51
C GLY A 42 -23.79 5.55 6.92
N ARG A 43 -24.66 5.69 7.90
CA ARG A 43 -24.29 5.59 9.31
C ARG A 43 -23.74 4.20 9.70
N GLU A 44 -24.29 3.16 9.10
CA GLU A 44 -23.89 1.78 9.43
C GLU A 44 -22.68 1.31 8.64
N GLY A 45 -22.54 1.74 7.39
CA GLY A 45 -21.43 1.34 6.54
C GLY A 45 -20.09 1.94 6.96
N MET A 46 -20.06 3.19 7.44
CA MET A 46 -18.83 3.85 7.85
C MET A 46 -18.06 3.10 8.96
N PRO A 47 -18.67 2.66 10.07
CA PRO A 47 -17.98 1.82 11.05
C PRO A 47 -17.51 0.49 10.47
N ARG A 48 -18.32 -0.16 9.60
CA ARG A 48 -17.96 -1.45 9.00
C ARG A 48 -16.73 -1.38 8.12
N VAL A 49 -16.49 -0.28 7.41
CA VAL A 49 -15.24 -0.06 6.66
C VAL A 49 -14.02 -0.24 7.57
N ALA A 50 -14.01 0.41 8.74
CA ALA A 50 -12.91 0.30 9.69
C ALA A 50 -12.80 -1.10 10.30
N GLU A 51 -13.93 -1.73 10.63
CA GLU A 51 -13.98 -3.08 11.19
C GLU A 51 -13.41 -4.11 10.22
N TYR A 52 -13.83 -4.09 8.94
CA TYR A 52 -13.35 -5.01 7.92
C TYR A 52 -11.90 -4.75 7.55
N ALA A 53 -11.47 -3.51 7.42
CA ALA A 53 -10.07 -3.18 7.18
C ALA A 53 -9.18 -3.74 8.30
N THR A 54 -9.59 -3.55 9.55
CA THR A 54 -8.88 -4.09 10.72
C THR A 54 -8.86 -5.62 10.74
N LEU A 55 -10.00 -6.25 10.43
CA LEU A 55 -10.10 -7.72 10.35
C LEU A 55 -9.18 -8.28 9.27
N ASN A 56 -9.23 -7.71 8.07
CA ASN A 56 -8.44 -8.15 6.92
C ASN A 56 -6.94 -8.04 7.19
N ALA A 57 -6.49 -6.91 7.75
CA ALA A 57 -5.08 -6.69 8.09
C ALA A 57 -4.58 -7.73 9.11
N ASN A 58 -5.32 -7.96 10.18
CA ASN A 58 -4.93 -8.94 11.20
C ASN A 58 -5.00 -10.37 10.69
N TYR A 59 -5.97 -10.69 9.84
CA TYR A 59 -6.06 -11.98 9.17
C TYR A 59 -4.81 -12.26 8.32
N LEU A 60 -4.46 -11.34 7.42
CA LEU A 60 -3.27 -11.48 6.57
C LEU A 60 -1.98 -11.55 7.38
N ALA A 61 -1.81 -10.68 8.38
CA ALA A 61 -0.63 -10.70 9.26
C ALA A 61 -0.45 -12.08 9.92
N ALA A 62 -1.53 -12.65 10.47
CA ALA A 62 -1.51 -13.97 11.08
C ALA A 62 -1.20 -15.08 10.06
N GLN A 63 -1.76 -15.01 8.86
CA GLN A 63 -1.52 -16.00 7.81
C GLN A 63 -0.10 -15.95 7.27
N LEU A 64 0.47 -14.78 7.04
CA LEU A 64 1.85 -14.62 6.57
C LEU A 64 2.86 -15.06 7.63
N ARG A 65 2.62 -14.71 8.91
CA ARG A 65 3.45 -15.19 10.03
C ARG A 65 3.51 -16.71 10.08
N LYS A 66 2.36 -17.40 9.95
CA LYS A 66 2.28 -18.88 9.91
C LYS A 66 3.06 -19.50 8.75
N ARG A 67 3.28 -18.74 7.67
CA ARG A 67 4.02 -19.20 6.49
C ARG A 67 5.49 -18.78 6.45
N GLY A 68 6.00 -18.27 7.56
CA GLY A 68 7.42 -17.99 7.73
C GLY A 68 7.86 -16.56 7.41
N PHE A 69 6.92 -15.64 7.20
CA PHE A 69 7.26 -14.23 7.09
C PHE A 69 7.52 -13.60 8.46
N THR A 70 8.47 -12.68 8.49
CA THR A 70 8.80 -11.90 9.68
C THR A 70 7.95 -10.64 9.72
N LEU A 71 7.10 -10.51 10.73
CA LEU A 71 6.39 -9.27 11.02
C LEU A 71 7.31 -8.32 11.79
N ALA A 72 7.31 -7.03 11.44
CA ALA A 72 8.12 -6.05 12.14
C ALA A 72 7.66 -5.84 13.60
N TYR A 73 6.35 -5.99 13.84
CA TYR A 73 5.75 -5.82 15.17
C TYR A 73 4.82 -7.00 15.51
N PRO A 74 5.38 -8.19 15.77
CA PRO A 74 4.60 -9.43 15.89
C PRO A 74 3.65 -9.48 17.08
N GLU A 75 3.88 -8.66 18.11
CA GLU A 75 3.07 -8.61 19.34
C GLU A 75 1.98 -7.52 19.30
N ARG A 76 1.93 -6.74 18.22
CA ARG A 76 0.93 -5.68 18.06
C ARG A 76 -0.16 -6.11 17.09
N ARG A 77 -1.39 -5.77 17.43
CA ARG A 77 -2.49 -5.84 16.46
C ARG A 77 -2.38 -4.70 15.46
N ALA A 78 -2.65 -5.02 14.22
CA ALA A 78 -2.79 -4.02 13.16
C ALA A 78 -4.09 -3.23 13.33
N SER A 79 -4.09 -1.97 12.95
CA SER A 79 -5.32 -1.21 12.67
C SER A 79 -5.88 -1.60 11.31
N HIS A 80 -5.31 -1.10 10.23
CA HIS A 80 -5.70 -1.40 8.85
C HIS A 80 -4.52 -1.85 7.98
N GLU A 81 -3.31 -1.75 8.50
CA GLU A 81 -2.07 -2.09 7.81
C GLU A 81 -1.07 -2.76 8.76
N PHE A 82 -0.14 -3.51 8.22
CA PHE A 82 0.94 -4.13 8.97
C PHE A 82 2.21 -4.21 8.12
N ILE A 83 3.33 -4.47 8.76
CA ILE A 83 4.64 -4.45 8.13
C ILE A 83 5.27 -5.84 8.17
N VAL A 84 5.63 -6.34 6.99
CA VAL A 84 6.49 -7.52 6.81
C VAL A 84 7.88 -7.05 6.44
N THR A 85 8.93 -7.65 7.01
CA THR A 85 10.30 -7.45 6.55
C THR A 85 10.83 -8.69 5.85
N VAL A 86 11.49 -8.49 4.72
CA VAL A 86 12.22 -9.52 3.97
C VAL A 86 13.74 -9.35 4.11
N ALA A 87 14.20 -8.63 5.14
CA ALA A 87 15.61 -8.50 5.46
C ALA A 87 16.33 -9.85 5.63
N PRO A 88 15.71 -10.92 6.20
CA PRO A 88 16.31 -12.25 6.21
C PRO A 88 16.58 -12.81 4.80
N GLN A 89 15.67 -12.61 3.85
CA GLN A 89 15.79 -13.06 2.45
C GLN A 89 16.88 -12.26 1.72
N LYS A 90 16.97 -10.97 1.99
CA LYS A 90 18.07 -10.15 1.46
C LYS A 90 19.43 -10.63 1.96
N LYS A 91 19.54 -10.89 3.25
CA LYS A 91 20.78 -11.40 3.84
C LYS A 91 21.17 -12.77 3.30
N ALA A 92 20.21 -13.68 3.14
CA ALA A 92 20.45 -15.04 2.70
C ALA A 92 20.71 -15.18 1.20
N ASN A 93 19.91 -14.50 0.37
CA ASN A 93 19.81 -14.75 -1.08
C ASN A 93 19.90 -13.47 -1.93
N GLY A 94 20.08 -12.31 -1.32
CA GLY A 94 20.14 -11.02 -2.00
C GLY A 94 18.78 -10.54 -2.55
N ILE A 95 17.66 -11.12 -2.10
CA ILE A 95 16.30 -10.77 -2.55
C ILE A 95 15.73 -9.64 -1.70
N THR A 96 15.34 -8.56 -2.36
CA THR A 96 14.87 -7.32 -1.76
C THR A 96 13.35 -7.25 -1.67
N ALA A 97 12.83 -6.29 -0.92
CA ALA A 97 11.40 -5.95 -0.90
C ALA A 97 10.90 -5.58 -2.30
N LEU A 98 11.70 -4.88 -3.09
CA LEU A 98 11.38 -4.54 -4.48
C LEU A 98 11.23 -5.80 -5.35
N ASP A 99 12.04 -6.83 -5.15
CA ASP A 99 11.95 -8.09 -5.90
C ASP A 99 10.64 -8.81 -5.61
N PHE A 100 10.20 -8.84 -4.35
CA PHE A 100 8.87 -9.34 -4.00
C PHE A 100 7.76 -8.54 -4.69
N SER A 101 7.81 -7.21 -4.62
CA SER A 101 6.79 -6.35 -5.21
C SER A 101 6.72 -6.49 -6.73
N LYS A 102 7.85 -6.55 -7.42
CA LYS A 102 7.88 -6.77 -8.87
C LYS A 102 7.36 -8.16 -9.25
N SER A 103 7.66 -9.18 -8.45
CA SER A 103 7.13 -10.52 -8.67
C SER A 103 5.62 -10.62 -8.44
N LEU A 104 5.05 -9.85 -7.50
CA LEU A 104 3.61 -9.80 -7.26
C LEU A 104 2.83 -9.31 -8.49
N LEU A 105 3.40 -8.39 -9.27
CA LEU A 105 2.77 -7.87 -10.50
C LEU A 105 2.51 -8.98 -11.52
N ASP A 106 3.40 -9.96 -11.64
CA ASP A 106 3.24 -11.11 -12.54
C ASP A 106 2.08 -12.04 -12.14
N HIS A 107 1.58 -11.88 -10.91
CA HIS A 107 0.42 -12.60 -10.40
C HIS A 107 -0.85 -11.76 -10.36
N GLY A 108 -0.84 -10.58 -11.00
CA GLY A 108 -1.97 -9.66 -11.03
C GLY A 108 -2.32 -9.08 -9.65
N ILE A 109 -1.33 -8.96 -8.77
CA ILE A 109 -1.48 -8.41 -7.43
C ILE A 109 -0.83 -7.02 -7.39
N HIS A 110 -1.58 -6.02 -6.93
CA HIS A 110 -1.03 -4.71 -6.64
C HIS A 110 -0.01 -4.81 -5.51
N ALA A 111 1.22 -4.36 -5.80
CA ALA A 111 2.31 -4.53 -4.86
C ALA A 111 2.14 -3.60 -3.63
N PRO A 112 2.49 -4.09 -2.43
CA PRO A 112 2.55 -3.25 -1.24
C PRO A 112 3.58 -2.12 -1.37
N THR A 113 3.45 -1.08 -0.56
CA THR A 113 4.45 -0.02 -0.45
C THR A 113 5.77 -0.58 0.05
N ASN A 114 6.88 -0.28 -0.66
CA ASN A 114 8.22 -0.72 -0.31
C ASN A 114 8.96 0.32 0.49
N TYR A 115 9.88 -0.13 1.35
CA TYR A 115 10.85 0.73 2.06
C TYR A 115 10.22 1.82 2.91
N PHE A 116 8.97 1.66 3.29
CA PHE A 116 8.27 2.52 4.21
C PHE A 116 7.55 1.69 5.29
N PRO A 117 7.71 2.01 6.57
CA PRO A 117 8.52 3.09 7.15
C PRO A 117 10.03 2.82 7.07
N LEU A 118 10.83 3.89 6.96
CA LEU A 118 12.29 3.82 6.80
C LEU A 118 13.01 3.13 7.97
N LEU A 119 12.36 3.04 9.13
CA LEU A 119 12.90 2.37 10.33
C LEU A 119 12.97 0.84 10.20
N VAL A 120 12.24 0.25 9.26
CA VAL A 120 12.21 -1.20 9.05
C VAL A 120 12.92 -1.53 7.75
N PRO A 121 14.06 -2.21 7.79
CA PRO A 121 14.80 -2.56 6.56
C PRO A 121 14.02 -3.57 5.73
N GLU A 122 14.11 -3.43 4.41
CA GLU A 122 13.47 -4.33 3.43
C GLU A 122 12.00 -4.63 3.76
N CYS A 123 11.24 -3.59 4.04
CA CYS A 123 9.86 -3.72 4.45
C CYS A 123 8.87 -3.64 3.29
N LEU A 124 7.77 -4.33 3.49
CA LEU A 124 6.53 -4.27 2.73
C LEU A 124 5.43 -3.81 3.69
N LEU A 125 4.88 -2.63 3.46
CA LEU A 125 3.72 -2.13 4.18
C LEU A 125 2.46 -2.63 3.47
N ILE A 126 1.77 -3.57 4.10
CA ILE A 126 0.62 -4.28 3.52
C ILE A 126 -0.66 -3.73 4.12
N GLU A 127 -1.51 -3.18 3.25
CA GLU A 127 -2.81 -2.62 3.56
C GLU A 127 -3.90 -3.31 2.73
N PRO A 128 -4.50 -4.38 3.24
CA PRO A 128 -5.68 -4.96 2.61
C PRO A 128 -6.90 -4.10 2.94
N THR A 129 -7.59 -3.62 1.90
CA THR A 129 -8.77 -2.80 2.10
C THR A 129 -9.96 -3.62 2.58
N GLU A 130 -11.00 -2.93 3.07
CA GLU A 130 -12.27 -3.54 3.47
C GLU A 130 -13.01 -4.24 2.32
N THR A 131 -12.67 -3.87 1.08
CA THR A 131 -13.30 -4.44 -0.13
C THR A 131 -12.74 -5.80 -0.52
N GLU A 132 -11.60 -6.21 0.05
CA GLU A 132 -10.98 -7.49 -0.28
C GLU A 132 -11.75 -8.66 0.32
N SER A 133 -12.09 -9.63 -0.53
CA SER A 133 -12.73 -10.87 -0.09
C SER A 133 -11.71 -11.79 0.60
N LYS A 134 -12.23 -12.73 1.42
CA LYS A 134 -11.37 -13.76 2.02
C LYS A 134 -10.58 -14.56 0.97
N ASP A 135 -11.20 -14.88 -0.17
CA ASP A 135 -10.55 -15.64 -1.25
C ASP A 135 -9.40 -14.84 -1.88
N THR A 136 -9.55 -13.52 -2.04
CA THR A 136 -8.48 -12.63 -2.50
C THR A 136 -7.33 -12.61 -1.49
N LEU A 137 -7.64 -12.51 -0.20
CA LEU A 137 -6.64 -12.54 0.86
C LEU A 137 -5.89 -13.87 0.90
N ASP A 138 -6.61 -14.99 0.79
CA ASP A 138 -5.99 -16.33 0.78
C ASP A 138 -5.11 -16.52 -0.46
N ARG A 139 -5.54 -16.04 -1.62
CA ARG A 139 -4.72 -16.03 -2.84
C ARG A 139 -3.43 -15.24 -2.65
N PHE A 140 -3.51 -14.05 -2.05
CA PHE A 140 -2.33 -13.25 -1.72
C PHE A 140 -1.34 -14.04 -0.86
N VAL A 141 -1.83 -14.71 0.18
CA VAL A 141 -1.01 -15.53 1.08
C VAL A 141 -0.33 -16.69 0.34
N VAL A 142 -1.05 -17.36 -0.58
CA VAL A 142 -0.49 -18.44 -1.42
C VAL A 142 0.64 -17.92 -2.29
N VAL A 143 0.41 -16.81 -2.99
CA VAL A 143 1.42 -16.18 -3.85
C VAL A 143 2.63 -15.74 -3.05
N MET A 144 2.44 -15.07 -1.93
CA MET A 144 3.54 -14.66 -1.04
C MET A 144 4.37 -15.85 -0.57
N LYS A 145 3.73 -16.95 -0.18
CA LYS A 145 4.45 -18.18 0.22
C LYS A 145 5.26 -18.76 -0.94
N MET A 146 4.68 -18.83 -2.14
CA MET A 146 5.41 -19.27 -3.33
C MET A 146 6.63 -18.38 -3.61
N LEU A 147 6.50 -17.06 -3.50
CA LEU A 147 7.61 -16.12 -3.67
C LEU A 147 8.68 -16.29 -2.59
N LEU A 148 8.27 -16.56 -1.35
CA LEU A 148 9.21 -16.86 -0.27
C LEU A 148 10.05 -18.11 -0.61
N ASP A 149 9.43 -19.16 -1.12
CA ASP A 149 10.13 -20.39 -1.53
C ASP A 149 11.03 -20.13 -2.76
N LYS A 150 10.55 -19.32 -3.71
CA LYS A 150 11.32 -18.90 -4.88
C LYS A 150 12.54 -18.06 -4.50
N SER A 151 12.45 -17.25 -3.46
CA SER A 151 13.59 -16.45 -2.98
C SER A 151 14.79 -17.29 -2.59
N ALA A 152 14.56 -18.53 -2.15
CA ALA A 152 15.61 -19.49 -1.79
C ALA A 152 16.00 -20.39 -2.98
N SER A 153 15.01 -20.88 -3.74
CA SER A 153 15.25 -21.89 -4.77
C SER A 153 15.66 -21.32 -6.14
N ASN A 154 15.23 -20.10 -6.45
CA ASN A 154 15.53 -19.45 -7.73
C ASN A 154 15.54 -17.91 -7.58
N PRO A 155 16.52 -17.34 -6.87
CA PRO A 155 16.59 -15.90 -6.62
C PRO A 155 16.73 -15.08 -7.91
N ASP A 156 17.42 -15.57 -8.92
CA ASP A 156 17.64 -14.84 -10.18
C ASP A 156 16.34 -14.64 -10.94
N TRP A 157 15.42 -15.60 -10.87
CA TRP A 157 14.09 -15.43 -11.43
C TRP A 157 13.37 -14.23 -10.75
N MET A 158 13.42 -14.11 -9.44
CA MET A 158 12.78 -12.99 -8.74
C MET A 158 13.43 -11.62 -9.09
N LYS A 159 14.75 -11.59 -9.23
CA LYS A 159 15.46 -10.38 -9.67
C LYS A 159 15.09 -9.95 -11.08
N GLY A 160 14.72 -10.88 -11.94
CA GLY A 160 14.27 -10.61 -13.31
C GLY A 160 12.83 -10.15 -13.44
N ALA A 161 11.99 -10.33 -12.41
CA ALA A 161 10.58 -9.92 -12.45
C ALA A 161 10.42 -8.38 -12.54
N PRO A 162 9.32 -7.85 -13.14
CA PRO A 162 8.17 -8.58 -13.69
C PRO A 162 8.42 -9.12 -15.10
N TYR A 163 7.70 -10.17 -15.49
CA TYR A 163 7.81 -10.82 -16.79
C TYR A 163 6.60 -10.58 -17.69
N THR A 164 5.41 -10.42 -17.10
CA THR A 164 4.13 -10.36 -17.81
C THR A 164 3.60 -8.95 -18.03
N THR A 165 4.24 -7.95 -17.44
CA THR A 165 3.86 -6.54 -17.60
C THR A 165 4.41 -5.96 -18.90
N PRO A 166 3.73 -4.96 -19.53
CA PRO A 166 4.21 -4.30 -20.75
C PRO A 166 5.59 -3.65 -20.59
N VAL A 167 5.88 -3.15 -19.39
CA VAL A 167 7.17 -2.55 -19.03
C VAL A 167 7.78 -3.38 -17.91
N ARG A 168 9.04 -3.73 -18.06
CA ARG A 168 9.83 -4.47 -17.09
C ARG A 168 10.44 -3.53 -16.05
N ARG A 169 11.56 -3.90 -15.45
CA ARG A 169 12.26 -3.04 -14.50
C ARG A 169 12.71 -1.75 -15.18
N LEU A 170 12.42 -0.65 -14.52
CA LEU A 170 12.83 0.68 -14.96
C LEU A 170 14.24 0.98 -14.48
N ASP A 171 14.96 1.80 -15.25
CA ASP A 171 16.19 2.41 -14.81
C ASP A 171 15.87 3.69 -14.03
N ASP A 172 15.63 3.53 -12.72
CA ASP A 172 15.26 4.62 -11.83
C ASP A 172 16.36 5.70 -11.75
N VAL A 173 17.62 5.31 -11.89
CA VAL A 173 18.76 6.24 -11.86
C VAL A 173 18.76 7.11 -13.09
N LYS A 174 18.60 6.52 -14.26
CA LYS A 174 18.48 7.24 -15.53
C LYS A 174 17.26 8.14 -15.53
N ALA A 175 16.12 7.63 -15.12
CA ALA A 175 14.88 8.40 -15.04
C ALA A 175 14.99 9.64 -14.13
N ALA A 176 15.78 9.56 -13.07
CA ALA A 176 15.99 10.70 -12.16
C ALA A 176 17.04 11.70 -12.70
N LYS A 177 18.07 11.23 -13.42
CA LYS A 177 19.19 12.08 -13.87
C LYS A 177 19.01 12.64 -15.28
N GLU A 178 18.34 11.91 -16.14
CA GLU A 178 18.14 12.22 -17.56
C GLU A 178 16.64 12.32 -17.84
N LEU A 179 16.02 13.44 -17.39
CA LEU A 179 14.61 13.68 -17.58
C LEU A 179 14.28 13.90 -19.06
N ASP A 180 13.59 12.94 -19.65
CA ASP A 180 12.96 13.10 -20.96
C ASP A 180 11.46 12.94 -20.80
N LEU A 181 10.76 14.09 -20.71
CA LEU A 181 9.32 14.19 -20.48
C LEU A 181 8.53 14.49 -21.76
N ALA A 182 9.23 14.60 -22.90
CA ALA A 182 8.60 14.92 -24.17
C ALA A 182 8.05 13.63 -24.82
N TYR A 183 6.74 13.65 -25.14
CA TYR A 183 6.18 12.61 -25.97
C TYR A 183 6.54 12.86 -27.44
N VAL A 184 7.29 11.95 -28.06
CA VAL A 184 7.58 11.94 -29.48
C VAL A 184 6.74 10.84 -30.15
N PRO A 185 5.83 11.20 -31.08
CA PRO A 185 5.06 10.20 -31.81
C PRO A 185 5.96 9.23 -32.59
N PRO A 186 5.64 7.94 -32.69
CA PRO A 186 6.45 6.93 -33.38
C PRO A 186 6.82 7.29 -34.82
N SER A 187 5.99 8.04 -35.52
CA SER A 187 6.22 8.50 -36.90
C SER A 187 7.29 9.59 -37.06
N ARG A 188 7.80 10.13 -35.93
CA ARG A 188 8.87 11.13 -35.92
C ARG A 188 10.17 10.63 -35.28
N ALA A 189 10.24 9.36 -34.92
CA ALA A 189 11.39 8.72 -34.30
C ALA A 189 12.31 8.02 -35.32
N ALA A 190 12.31 8.47 -36.58
CA ALA A 190 13.19 7.98 -37.66
C ALA A 190 14.34 8.96 -37.92
#